data_7149f8fec2c6f3ec120821ce19faf64a
#
_entry.id   7149f8fec2c6f3ec120821ce19faf64a
#
_cell.length_a   1.000
_cell.length_b   1.000
_cell.length_c   1.000
_cell.angle_alpha   90.00
_cell.angle_beta   90.00
_cell.angle_gamma   90.00
#
_symmetry.space_group_name_H-M   'P 1'
#
loop_
_entity.id
_entity.type
_entity.pdbx_description
1 polymer ?
#
loop_
_entity_poly.entity_id
_entity_poly.type
_entity_poly.pdbx_seq_one_letter_code
_entity_poly.pdbx_strand_id
1 'polypeptide(L)'
;MKPGIPAEEELRVKSLMEGKGFQIHESRGANFTLFGVVGDTAAFDMNQLRVYDCIDKVMRVQEPYKRANRMFHPEDSIVDVCGVKVGGKQITVMAGPCSVETREQIIGVAEDVKQMGAAILRGGAFKPRTSPYSFQGLQETGLDLLKEAKAVTGLPIITEIMSAD
;
A
#
# COMPACT_ATOMS: atom_id res chain seq x y z
N MET A 1 20.13 -10.81 4.26
CA MET A 1 20.90 -12.09 4.32
C MET A 1 21.66 -12.23 3.01
N LYS A 2 22.81 -12.91 3.00
CA LYS A 2 23.54 -13.24 1.76
C LYS A 2 22.74 -14.25 0.92
N PRO A 3 22.89 -14.27 -0.40
CA PRO A 3 22.24 -15.27 -1.24
C PRO A 3 22.86 -16.67 -1.00
N GLY A 4 22.00 -17.71 -1.08
CA GLY A 4 22.45 -19.11 -1.05
C GLY A 4 22.90 -19.64 0.32
N ILE A 5 22.57 -18.97 1.41
CA ILE A 5 22.86 -19.46 2.76
C ILE A 5 21.96 -20.64 3.12
N PRO A 6 22.45 -21.58 3.98
CA PRO A 6 21.62 -22.67 4.50
C PRO A 6 20.45 -22.15 5.31
N ALA A 7 19.29 -22.80 5.20
CA ALA A 7 18.07 -22.45 5.97
C ALA A 7 18.30 -22.51 7.49
N GLU A 8 19.21 -23.33 7.96
CA GLU A 8 19.58 -23.41 9.38
C GLU A 8 20.19 -22.11 9.91
N GLU A 9 21.01 -21.44 9.10
CA GLU A 9 21.61 -20.15 9.48
C GLU A 9 20.57 -19.02 9.49
N GLU A 10 19.63 -19.03 8.53
CA GLU A 10 18.50 -18.08 8.55
C GLU A 10 17.67 -18.28 9.83
N LEU A 11 17.33 -19.53 10.15
CA LEU A 11 16.55 -19.87 11.35
C LEU A 11 17.28 -19.48 12.64
N ARG A 12 18.60 -19.67 12.68
CA ARG A 12 19.42 -19.30 13.83
C ARG A 12 19.38 -17.79 14.11
N VAL A 13 19.53 -16.96 13.05
CA VAL A 13 19.46 -15.51 13.20
C VAL A 13 18.05 -15.07 13.60
N LYS A 14 17.02 -15.67 13.02
CA LYS A 14 15.62 -15.40 13.36
C LYS A 14 15.33 -15.71 14.83
N SER A 15 15.67 -16.91 15.28
CA SER A 15 15.46 -17.33 16.68
C SER A 15 16.24 -16.46 17.68
N LEU A 16 17.44 -16.00 17.30
CA LEU A 16 18.21 -15.08 18.13
C LEU A 16 17.45 -13.76 18.36
N MET A 17 16.86 -13.20 17.30
CA MET A 17 16.14 -11.94 17.38
C MET A 17 14.81 -12.09 18.11
N GLU A 18 14.07 -13.16 17.85
CA GLU A 18 12.83 -13.49 18.56
C GLU A 18 13.06 -13.73 20.04
N GLY A 19 14.16 -14.40 20.40
CA GLY A 19 14.59 -14.60 21.80
C GLY A 19 14.94 -13.29 22.53
N LYS A 20 15.23 -12.22 21.80
CA LYS A 20 15.42 -10.86 22.34
C LYS A 20 14.11 -10.04 22.39
N GLY A 21 12.96 -10.64 22.07
CA GLY A 21 11.66 -10.00 22.12
C GLY A 21 11.28 -9.23 20.86
N PHE A 22 12.01 -9.38 19.76
CA PHE A 22 11.68 -8.73 18.50
C PHE A 22 10.76 -9.60 17.65
N GLN A 23 9.90 -8.97 16.86
CA GLN A 23 9.14 -9.63 15.80
C GLN A 23 9.94 -9.60 14.50
N ILE A 24 9.93 -10.69 13.74
CA ILE A 24 10.61 -10.78 12.46
C ILE A 24 9.60 -10.87 11.34
N HIS A 25 9.66 -9.91 10.42
CA HIS A 25 9.00 -9.99 9.13
C HIS A 25 9.99 -10.46 8.08
N GLU A 26 9.75 -11.63 7.53
CA GLU A 26 10.57 -12.21 6.49
C GLU A 26 10.02 -11.83 5.11
N SER A 27 10.90 -11.33 4.24
CA SER A 27 10.61 -11.09 2.83
C SER A 27 11.65 -11.80 1.98
N ARG A 28 11.20 -12.71 1.10
CA ARG A 28 12.06 -13.48 0.19
C ARG A 28 11.97 -12.88 -1.21
N GLY A 29 13.06 -12.28 -1.66
CA GLY A 29 13.25 -11.88 -3.04
C GLY A 29 13.91 -12.97 -3.85
N ALA A 30 14.04 -12.75 -5.17
CA ALA A 30 14.64 -13.72 -6.08
C ALA A 30 16.12 -14.06 -5.75
N ASN A 31 16.86 -13.11 -5.18
CA ASN A 31 18.31 -13.24 -4.96
C ASN A 31 18.74 -13.05 -3.49
N PHE A 32 17.85 -12.70 -2.59
CA PHE A 32 18.20 -12.47 -1.18
C PHE A 32 16.97 -12.60 -0.26
N THR A 33 17.22 -12.89 1.00
CA THR A 33 16.21 -12.86 2.07
C THR A 33 16.44 -11.62 2.93
N LEU A 34 15.36 -10.88 3.22
CA LEU A 34 15.38 -9.72 4.10
C LEU A 34 14.62 -10.05 5.37
N PHE A 35 15.24 -9.77 6.52
CA PHE A 35 14.59 -9.82 7.82
C PHE A 35 14.30 -8.41 8.32
N GLY A 36 13.02 -8.03 8.35
CA GLY A 36 12.56 -6.80 8.98
C GLY A 36 12.35 -7.02 10.47
N VAL A 37 13.22 -6.44 11.28
CA VAL A 37 13.13 -6.51 12.75
C VAL A 37 12.20 -5.41 13.25
N VAL A 38 11.12 -5.81 13.93
CA VAL A 38 10.10 -4.90 14.47
C VAL A 38 10.09 -4.99 16.00
N GLY A 39 10.13 -3.83 16.65
CA GLY A 39 10.18 -3.70 18.10
C GLY A 39 10.96 -2.46 18.51
N ASP A 40 11.19 -2.29 19.82
CA ASP A 40 12.07 -1.23 20.31
C ASP A 40 13.55 -1.63 20.10
N THR A 41 14.03 -1.30 18.91
CA THR A 41 15.42 -1.57 18.51
C THR A 41 16.39 -0.46 18.91
N ALA A 42 15.96 0.59 19.63
CA ALA A 42 16.79 1.76 19.92
C ALA A 42 18.07 1.39 20.69
N ALA A 43 17.95 0.53 21.69
CA ALA A 43 19.05 0.07 22.51
C ALA A 43 19.81 -1.15 21.94
N PHE A 44 19.36 -1.72 20.80
CA PHE A 44 19.99 -2.90 20.23
C PHE A 44 21.29 -2.54 19.48
N ASP A 45 22.40 -3.15 19.87
CA ASP A 45 23.66 -3.01 19.18
C ASP A 45 23.70 -3.86 17.89
N MET A 46 23.66 -3.19 16.74
CA MET A 46 23.70 -3.84 15.42
C MET A 46 25.00 -4.60 15.14
N ASN A 47 26.08 -4.31 15.85
CA ASN A 47 27.35 -5.02 15.66
C ASN A 47 27.22 -6.50 16.06
N GLN A 48 26.31 -6.83 16.97
CA GLN A 48 26.01 -8.21 17.33
C GLN A 48 25.51 -9.07 16.15
N LEU A 49 24.91 -8.44 15.14
CA LEU A 49 24.47 -9.13 13.92
C LEU A 49 25.56 -9.18 12.84
N ARG A 50 26.48 -8.24 12.83
CA ARG A 50 27.54 -8.15 11.81
C ARG A 50 28.59 -9.26 11.94
N VAL A 51 28.65 -9.95 13.07
CA VAL A 51 29.57 -11.09 13.30
C VAL A 51 29.10 -12.38 12.62
N TYR A 52 27.86 -12.42 12.13
CA TYR A 52 27.31 -13.58 11.42
C TYR A 52 27.64 -13.50 9.94
N ASP A 53 28.42 -14.46 9.45
CA ASP A 53 28.85 -14.51 8.03
C ASP A 53 27.68 -14.62 7.05
N CYS A 54 26.54 -15.14 7.47
CA CYS A 54 25.32 -15.26 6.69
C CYS A 54 24.61 -13.89 6.45
N ILE A 55 25.00 -12.84 7.18
CA ILE A 55 24.42 -11.51 7.06
C ILE A 55 25.27 -10.68 6.10
N ASP A 56 24.63 -10.17 5.03
CA ASP A 56 25.27 -9.26 4.09
C ASP A 56 25.33 -7.83 4.65
N LYS A 57 24.16 -7.32 5.08
CA LYS A 57 24.02 -5.95 5.54
C LYS A 57 23.02 -5.81 6.67
N VAL A 58 23.35 -4.98 7.67
CA VAL A 58 22.42 -4.56 8.74
C VAL A 58 22.25 -3.05 8.66
N MET A 59 21.00 -2.61 8.61
CA MET A 59 20.66 -1.19 8.52
C MET A 59 19.52 -0.85 9.46
N ARG A 60 19.56 0.34 10.06
CA ARG A 60 18.43 0.89 10.82
C ARG A 60 17.57 1.74 9.88
N VAL A 61 16.31 1.34 9.73
CA VAL A 61 15.34 2.11 8.94
C VAL A 61 14.58 3.02 9.90
N GLN A 62 14.84 4.31 9.80
CA GLN A 62 14.19 5.34 10.64
C GLN A 62 13.07 6.09 9.90
N GLU A 63 12.83 5.74 8.63
CA GLU A 63 11.84 6.42 7.81
C GLU A 63 10.39 5.99 8.17
N PRO A 64 9.42 6.91 8.02
CA PRO A 64 8.02 6.58 8.11
C PRO A 64 7.64 5.54 7.04
N TYR A 65 6.54 4.82 7.28
CA TYR A 65 6.01 3.81 6.35
C TYR A 65 6.97 2.63 6.07
N LYS A 66 7.64 2.12 7.08
CA LYS A 66 8.62 1.02 6.97
C LYS A 66 8.14 -0.15 6.12
N ARG A 67 6.87 -0.58 6.26
CA ARG A 67 6.31 -1.71 5.53
C ARG A 67 6.16 -1.47 4.02
N ALA A 68 6.00 -0.22 3.61
CA ALA A 68 5.88 0.18 2.20
C ALA A 68 7.21 0.63 1.59
N ASN A 69 8.26 0.75 2.40
CA ASN A 69 9.57 1.20 1.95
C ASN A 69 10.25 0.10 1.13
N ARG A 70 10.85 0.45 -0.02
CA ARG A 70 11.59 -0.46 -0.90
C ARG A 70 12.75 -1.18 -0.21
N MET A 71 13.32 -0.60 0.83
CA MET A 71 14.36 -1.26 1.63
C MET A 71 13.81 -2.42 2.46
N PHE A 72 12.51 -2.40 2.79
CA PHE A 72 11.83 -3.45 3.53
C PHE A 72 11.06 -4.41 2.61
N HIS A 73 10.48 -3.87 1.54
CA HIS A 73 9.73 -4.61 0.52
C HIS A 73 10.29 -4.30 -0.88
N PRO A 74 11.36 -4.96 -1.30
CA PRO A 74 12.05 -4.66 -2.56
C PRO A 74 11.25 -5.04 -3.81
N GLU A 75 10.36 -6.02 -3.71
CA GLU A 75 9.54 -6.48 -4.82
C GLU A 75 8.36 -5.52 -5.08
N ASP A 76 7.91 -5.46 -6.34
CA ASP A 76 6.71 -4.71 -6.71
C ASP A 76 5.46 -5.40 -6.16
N SER A 77 4.59 -4.60 -5.52
CA SER A 77 3.26 -5.08 -5.13
C SER A 77 2.29 -4.94 -6.28
N ILE A 78 1.49 -5.97 -6.53
CA ILE A 78 0.37 -5.91 -7.46
C ILE A 78 -0.91 -6.10 -6.66
N VAL A 79 -1.76 -5.08 -6.68
CA VAL A 79 -3.05 -5.09 -5.98
C VAL A 79 -4.15 -5.41 -6.98
N ASP A 80 -4.98 -6.40 -6.66
CA ASP A 80 -6.19 -6.69 -7.43
C ASP A 80 -7.36 -5.86 -6.92
N VAL A 81 -7.89 -5.02 -7.78
CA VAL A 81 -9.06 -4.19 -7.50
C VAL A 81 -10.21 -4.67 -8.38
N CYS A 82 -10.99 -5.63 -7.89
CA CYS A 82 -12.12 -6.21 -8.64
C CYS A 82 -11.71 -6.71 -10.05
N GLY A 83 -10.58 -7.41 -10.17
CA GLY A 83 -10.05 -7.92 -11.43
C GLY A 83 -9.10 -6.97 -12.18
N VAL A 84 -9.01 -5.70 -11.77
CA VAL A 84 -8.04 -4.74 -12.31
C VAL A 84 -6.73 -4.82 -11.52
N LYS A 85 -5.64 -5.17 -12.19
CA LYS A 85 -4.32 -5.24 -11.57
C LYS A 85 -3.68 -3.86 -11.52
N VAL A 86 -3.40 -3.37 -10.30
CA VAL A 86 -2.73 -2.08 -10.05
C VAL A 86 -1.32 -2.34 -9.52
N GLY A 87 -0.34 -1.74 -10.12
CA GLY A 87 1.09 -2.01 -9.90
C GLY A 87 1.66 -2.89 -11.03
N GLY A 88 2.95 -3.17 -11.02
CA GLY A 88 3.62 -3.91 -12.09
C GLY A 88 3.93 -3.04 -13.31
N LYS A 89 3.95 -3.66 -14.51
CA LYS A 89 4.45 -3.01 -15.74
C LYS A 89 3.40 -2.23 -16.52
N GLN A 90 2.11 -2.46 -16.27
CA GLN A 90 1.03 -1.78 -16.97
C GLN A 90 0.62 -0.51 -16.25
N ILE A 91 0.33 0.54 -17.03
CA ILE A 91 -0.27 1.77 -16.52
C ILE A 91 -1.77 1.54 -16.38
N THR A 92 -2.29 1.71 -15.16
CA THR A 92 -3.73 1.62 -14.86
C THR A 92 -4.30 3.02 -14.80
N VAL A 93 -5.20 3.35 -15.72
CA VAL A 93 -5.84 4.67 -15.77
C VAL A 93 -7.02 4.69 -14.80
N MET A 94 -6.98 5.62 -13.85
CA MET A 94 -8.04 5.91 -12.90
C MET A 94 -8.54 7.32 -13.19
N ALA A 95 -9.78 7.46 -13.67
CA ALA A 95 -10.32 8.74 -14.11
C ALA A 95 -11.69 9.02 -13.51
N GLY A 96 -12.04 10.30 -13.38
CA GLY A 96 -13.31 10.75 -12.85
C GLY A 96 -13.22 12.14 -12.20
N PRO A 97 -14.32 12.67 -11.66
CA PRO A 97 -14.37 14.02 -11.15
C PRO A 97 -13.58 14.17 -9.84
N CYS A 98 -13.10 15.38 -9.59
CA CYS A 98 -12.49 15.71 -8.31
C CYS A 98 -13.48 15.53 -7.15
N SER A 99 -14.74 15.88 -7.38
CA SER A 99 -15.82 15.77 -6.39
C SER A 99 -17.06 15.16 -7.00
N VAL A 100 -17.73 14.33 -6.24
CA VAL A 100 -19.10 13.87 -6.56
C VAL A 100 -20.06 14.95 -6.09
N GLU A 101 -20.82 15.55 -7.01
CA GLU A 101 -21.68 16.69 -6.73
C GLU A 101 -23.16 16.39 -7.01
N THR A 102 -23.46 15.71 -8.13
CA THR A 102 -24.81 15.26 -8.45
C THR A 102 -24.79 13.85 -9.03
N ARG A 103 -25.95 13.22 -9.04
CA ARG A 103 -26.14 11.90 -9.63
C ARG A 103 -25.85 11.92 -11.15
N GLU A 104 -26.40 12.90 -11.84
CA GLU A 104 -26.25 13.06 -13.28
C GLU A 104 -24.79 13.25 -13.67
N GLN A 105 -24.07 14.08 -12.90
CA GLN A 105 -22.64 14.32 -13.11
C GLN A 105 -21.83 13.02 -12.99
N ILE A 106 -22.00 12.28 -11.88
CA ILE A 106 -21.12 11.11 -11.64
C ILE A 106 -21.45 9.97 -12.62
N ILE A 107 -22.72 9.75 -12.97
CA ILE A 107 -23.10 8.72 -13.94
C ILE A 107 -22.56 9.07 -15.31
N GLY A 108 -22.81 10.29 -15.80
CA GLY A 108 -22.33 10.74 -17.11
C GLY A 108 -20.80 10.66 -17.23
N VAL A 109 -20.09 11.19 -16.23
CA VAL A 109 -18.62 11.09 -16.20
C VAL A 109 -18.14 9.63 -16.16
N ALA A 110 -18.81 8.75 -15.41
CA ALA A 110 -18.43 7.36 -15.33
C ALA A 110 -18.57 6.63 -16.67
N GLU A 111 -19.63 6.91 -17.43
CA GLU A 111 -19.84 6.38 -18.78
C GLU A 111 -18.78 6.90 -19.75
N ASP A 112 -18.50 8.21 -19.73
CA ASP A 112 -17.51 8.84 -20.59
C ASP A 112 -16.09 8.27 -20.34
N VAL A 113 -15.65 8.22 -19.07
CA VAL A 113 -14.29 7.71 -18.76
C VAL A 113 -14.17 6.22 -19.07
N LYS A 114 -15.25 5.45 -18.94
CA LYS A 114 -15.26 4.04 -19.37
C LYS A 114 -15.06 3.93 -20.88
N GLN A 115 -15.77 4.72 -21.68
CA GLN A 115 -15.62 4.73 -23.13
C GLN A 115 -14.21 5.15 -23.55
N MET A 116 -13.57 6.06 -22.79
CA MET A 116 -12.19 6.50 -23.02
C MET A 116 -11.13 5.48 -22.53
N GLY A 117 -11.54 4.35 -21.94
CA GLY A 117 -10.64 3.26 -21.55
C GLY A 117 -10.09 3.37 -20.14
N ALA A 118 -10.69 4.15 -19.26
CA ALA A 118 -10.35 4.11 -17.84
C ALA A 118 -10.70 2.74 -17.25
N ALA A 119 -9.83 2.23 -16.41
CA ALA A 119 -9.99 0.95 -15.73
C ALA A 119 -10.68 1.07 -14.36
N ILE A 120 -10.60 2.24 -13.72
CA ILE A 120 -11.15 2.51 -12.40
C ILE A 120 -11.81 3.90 -12.43
N LEU A 121 -13.01 4.04 -11.86
CA LEU A 121 -13.67 5.30 -11.64
C LEU A 121 -13.14 5.97 -10.37
N ARG A 122 -12.67 7.21 -10.48
CA ARG A 122 -12.24 8.04 -9.35
C ARG A 122 -13.31 9.07 -9.00
N GLY A 123 -13.65 9.21 -7.72
CA GLY A 123 -14.52 10.29 -7.24
C GLY A 123 -14.33 10.59 -5.77
N GLY A 124 -14.22 11.86 -5.40
CA GLY A 124 -14.11 12.28 -4.01
C GLY A 124 -15.50 12.55 -3.41
N ALA A 125 -15.90 11.78 -2.40
CA ALA A 125 -17.16 11.96 -1.67
C ALA A 125 -16.99 12.86 -0.44
N PHE A 126 -15.83 12.81 0.20
CA PHE A 126 -15.45 13.66 1.32
C PHE A 126 -14.41 14.68 0.88
N LYS A 127 -14.58 15.94 1.28
CA LYS A 127 -13.67 17.04 0.94
C LYS A 127 -13.20 17.73 2.22
N PRO A 128 -12.07 17.32 2.81
CA PRO A 128 -11.55 17.94 4.02
C PRO A 128 -11.10 19.38 3.72
N ARG A 129 -11.94 20.34 4.04
CA ARG A 129 -11.67 21.78 3.87
C ARG A 129 -11.45 22.42 5.23
N THR A 130 -10.51 23.32 5.29
CA THR A 130 -10.21 24.09 6.51
C THR A 130 -11.31 25.08 6.87
N SER A 131 -12.01 25.61 5.85
CA SER A 131 -13.14 26.52 6.07
C SER A 131 -14.47 25.73 6.22
N PRO A 132 -15.22 25.94 7.30
CA PRO A 132 -16.51 25.29 7.50
C PRO A 132 -17.60 25.74 6.50
N TYR A 133 -17.37 26.87 5.80
CA TYR A 133 -18.28 27.40 4.78
C TYR A 133 -18.02 26.81 3.37
N SER A 134 -16.93 26.07 3.20
CA SER A 134 -16.64 25.41 1.93
C SER A 134 -17.40 24.10 1.80
N PHE A 135 -17.66 23.68 0.55
CA PHE A 135 -18.28 22.40 0.26
C PHE A 135 -17.42 21.25 0.80
N GLN A 136 -17.96 20.48 1.72
CA GLN A 136 -17.28 19.37 2.40
C GLN A 136 -17.45 18.02 1.67
N GLY A 137 -18.06 18.00 0.51
CA GLY A 137 -18.47 16.80 -0.20
C GLY A 137 -19.88 16.35 0.17
N LEU A 138 -20.41 15.40 -0.59
CA LEU A 138 -21.70 14.78 -0.31
C LEU A 138 -21.61 13.68 0.76
N GLN A 139 -20.42 13.38 1.25
CA GLN A 139 -20.16 12.39 2.29
C GLN A 139 -20.76 11.01 1.94
N GLU A 140 -21.57 10.42 2.82
CA GLU A 140 -22.20 9.11 2.60
C GLU A 140 -23.06 9.08 1.33
N THR A 141 -23.84 10.13 1.08
CA THR A 141 -24.62 10.25 -0.16
C THR A 141 -23.72 10.17 -1.42
N GLY A 142 -22.53 10.78 -1.37
CA GLY A 142 -21.56 10.69 -2.45
C GLY A 142 -21.01 9.27 -2.64
N LEU A 143 -20.85 8.50 -1.57
CA LEU A 143 -20.46 7.08 -1.66
C LEU A 143 -21.57 6.25 -2.29
N ASP A 144 -22.84 6.51 -1.99
CA ASP A 144 -23.97 5.80 -2.59
C ASP A 144 -24.09 6.10 -4.09
N LEU A 145 -23.88 7.35 -4.49
CA LEU A 145 -23.81 7.72 -5.90
C LEU A 145 -22.65 7.04 -6.63
N LEU A 146 -21.49 6.89 -5.99
CA LEU A 146 -20.38 6.12 -6.55
C LEU A 146 -20.70 4.63 -6.69
N LYS A 147 -21.41 4.03 -5.73
CA LYS A 147 -21.89 2.63 -5.84
C LYS A 147 -22.86 2.47 -7.01
N GLU A 148 -23.76 3.44 -7.23
CA GLU A 148 -24.65 3.44 -8.36
C GLU A 148 -23.89 3.53 -9.70
N ALA A 149 -22.91 4.44 -9.80
CA ALA A 149 -22.06 4.56 -10.96
C ALA A 149 -21.28 3.27 -11.27
N LYS A 150 -20.79 2.59 -10.23
CA LYS A 150 -20.19 1.25 -10.35
C LYS A 150 -21.20 0.23 -10.91
N ALA A 151 -22.44 0.22 -10.41
CA ALA A 151 -23.47 -0.70 -10.90
C ALA A 151 -23.81 -0.50 -12.38
N VAL A 152 -23.85 0.77 -12.82
CA VAL A 152 -24.14 1.12 -14.23
C VAL A 152 -22.96 0.78 -15.15
N THR A 153 -21.74 1.10 -14.75
CA THR A 153 -20.56 1.00 -15.61
C THR A 153 -19.75 -0.29 -15.43
N GLY A 154 -19.83 -0.92 -14.28
CA GLY A 154 -18.96 -2.03 -13.91
C GLY A 154 -17.53 -1.62 -13.51
N LEU A 155 -17.18 -0.32 -13.55
CA LEU A 155 -15.88 0.16 -13.13
C LEU A 155 -15.70 0.01 -11.62
N PRO A 156 -14.59 -0.55 -11.12
CA PRO A 156 -14.20 -0.40 -9.72
C PRO A 156 -14.08 1.06 -9.32
N ILE A 157 -14.23 1.36 -8.03
CA ILE A 157 -14.17 2.73 -7.52
C ILE A 157 -12.89 2.93 -6.72
N ILE A 158 -12.30 4.12 -6.85
CA ILE A 158 -11.32 4.66 -5.94
C ILE A 158 -11.79 6.00 -5.37
N THR A 159 -11.71 6.18 -4.07
CA THR A 159 -12.09 7.42 -3.37
C THR A 159 -11.06 7.77 -2.29
N GLU A 160 -11.20 8.96 -1.70
CA GLU A 160 -10.30 9.43 -0.64
C GLU A 160 -10.71 8.84 0.72
N ILE A 161 -9.71 8.45 1.52
CA ILE A 161 -9.85 8.07 2.93
C ILE A 161 -8.94 8.97 3.74
N MET A 162 -9.50 9.61 4.80
CA MET A 162 -8.76 10.53 5.66
C MET A 162 -8.38 9.91 7.01
N SER A 163 -9.09 8.89 7.46
CA SER A 163 -8.81 8.11 8.66
C SER A 163 -9.10 6.63 8.43
N ALA A 164 -8.62 5.78 9.32
CA ALA A 164 -8.89 4.34 9.29
C ALA A 164 -10.15 3.94 10.07
N ASP A 165 -10.78 4.91 10.73
CA ASP A 165 -11.97 4.74 11.61
C ASP A 165 -13.26 4.80 10.80
#